data_554cd705fcaac57296c846d124774ddc
#
_entry.id   554cd705fcaac57296c846d124774ddc
#
_cell.length_a   1.000
_cell.length_b   1.000
_cell.length_c   1.000
_cell.angle_alpha   90.00
_cell.angle_beta   90.00
_cell.angle_gamma   90.00
#
_symmetry.space_group_name_H-M   'P 1'
#
loop_
_entity.id
_entity.type
_entity.pdbx_description
1 polymer ?
#
loop_
_entity_poly.entity_id
_entity_poly.type
_entity_poly.pdbx_seq_one_letter_code
_entity_poly.pdbx_strand_id
1 'polypeptide(L)'
;GRTMVVGGGFRRKLVLYPIAADETNRPGQRLTNWVVCAKLGDSTTPIPHKDDWSRRADHGEVLELVDGELHTDALDLPALIRATEDVFVYPMCDRDPLAQWSFGRVTLLGDAAHPMYPVGSNGASQAILDGRALADRLAAGGPVEAALQAYDAERRPATAAIVEANRKGGPEGVIDFVEERAPEGFSDLDAVAAPDELRAIVGDYQRLAGFAPEG
;
A
#
# COMPACT_ATOMS: atom_id res chain seq x y z
N GLY A 1 18.66 1.24 -11.23
CA GLY A 1 17.35 1.61 -10.82
C GLY A 1 17.26 2.49 -9.59
N ARG A 2 16.59 3.63 -9.74
CA ARG A 2 16.21 4.53 -8.64
C ARG A 2 14.70 4.79 -8.67
N THR A 3 14.00 4.06 -9.53
CA THR A 3 12.59 4.31 -9.84
C THR A 3 11.75 3.20 -9.26
N MET A 4 10.65 3.55 -8.63
CA MET A 4 9.56 2.64 -8.31
C MET A 4 8.69 2.49 -9.56
N VAL A 5 8.28 1.27 -9.86
CA VAL A 5 7.35 0.94 -10.91
C VAL A 5 6.07 0.43 -10.28
N VAL A 6 4.95 0.98 -10.69
CA VAL A 6 3.61 0.46 -10.38
C VAL A 6 2.90 0.24 -11.71
N GLY A 7 2.34 -0.93 -11.92
CA GLY A 7 1.70 -1.29 -13.19
C GLY A 7 0.64 -2.36 -13.00
N GLY A 8 -0.09 -2.64 -14.07
CA GLY A 8 -1.19 -3.61 -14.07
C GLY A 8 -2.55 -2.98 -14.22
N GLY A 9 -3.59 -3.62 -13.69
CA GLY A 9 -4.99 -3.22 -13.81
C GLY A 9 -5.83 -3.63 -12.60
N PHE A 10 -7.14 -3.64 -12.77
CA PHE A 10 -8.12 -3.94 -11.69
C PHE A 10 -7.87 -5.26 -10.97
N ARG A 11 -7.44 -6.28 -11.68
CA ARG A 11 -7.32 -7.64 -11.15
C ARG A 11 -5.95 -7.94 -10.59
N ARG A 12 -4.91 -7.34 -11.15
CA ARG A 12 -3.50 -7.58 -10.83
C ARG A 12 -2.74 -6.27 -10.86
N LYS A 13 -1.99 -6.00 -9.81
CA LYS A 13 -1.06 -4.86 -9.76
C LYS A 13 0.32 -5.34 -9.37
N LEU A 14 1.34 -4.84 -10.06
CA LEU A 14 2.75 -5.03 -9.72
C LEU A 14 3.28 -3.75 -9.11
N VAL A 15 3.96 -3.88 -7.99
CA VAL A 15 4.79 -2.82 -7.41
C VAL A 15 6.22 -3.34 -7.30
N LEU A 16 7.19 -2.58 -7.82
CA LEU A 16 8.59 -2.94 -7.82
C LEU A 16 9.44 -1.73 -7.50
N TYR A 17 10.36 -1.84 -6.55
CA TYR A 17 11.26 -0.75 -6.18
C TYR A 17 12.57 -1.26 -5.56
N PRO A 18 13.70 -0.53 -5.73
CA PRO A 18 14.95 -0.87 -5.08
C PRO A 18 14.86 -0.54 -3.58
N ILE A 19 15.34 -1.46 -2.72
CA ILE A 19 15.33 -1.30 -1.25
C ILE A 19 16.72 -1.07 -0.67
N ALA A 20 17.77 -1.51 -1.34
CA ALA A 20 19.14 -1.24 -0.92
C ALA A 20 20.06 -1.11 -2.13
N ALA A 21 21.05 -0.22 -2.03
CA ALA A 21 22.22 -0.27 -2.88
C ALA A 21 23.11 -1.38 -2.35
N ASP A 22 23.36 -2.40 -3.15
CA ASP A 22 24.41 -3.36 -2.81
C ASP A 22 25.78 -2.79 -3.17
N GLU A 23 26.28 -1.93 -2.30
CA GLU A 23 27.63 -1.35 -2.45
C GLU A 23 28.71 -2.39 -2.12
N THR A 24 28.37 -3.48 -1.44
CA THR A 24 29.32 -4.41 -0.86
C THR A 24 29.67 -5.58 -1.75
N ASN A 25 28.77 -6.05 -2.61
CA ASN A 25 28.97 -7.32 -3.30
C ASN A 25 29.08 -7.23 -4.83
N ARG A 26 28.38 -6.32 -5.51
CA ARG A 26 28.42 -6.24 -6.99
C ARG A 26 28.07 -4.85 -7.49
N PRO A 27 29.02 -4.08 -8.01
CA PRO A 27 28.72 -2.80 -8.64
C PRO A 27 27.62 -2.93 -9.68
N GLY A 28 26.55 -2.13 -9.55
CA GLY A 28 25.43 -2.13 -10.47
C GLY A 28 24.28 -3.07 -10.12
N GLN A 29 24.42 -3.91 -9.10
CA GLN A 29 23.29 -4.71 -8.57
C GLN A 29 22.61 -3.99 -7.42
N ARG A 30 21.30 -4.17 -7.31
CA ARG A 30 20.49 -3.63 -6.23
C ARG A 30 19.51 -4.68 -5.75
N LEU A 31 19.40 -4.79 -4.42
CA LEU A 31 18.31 -5.55 -3.85
C LEU A 31 17.00 -4.84 -4.18
N THR A 32 16.08 -5.57 -4.78
CA THR A 32 14.80 -5.05 -5.28
C THR A 32 13.67 -5.78 -4.61
N ASN A 33 12.72 -5.05 -4.06
CA ASN A 33 11.45 -5.60 -3.61
C ASN A 33 10.45 -5.59 -4.76
N TRP A 34 9.67 -6.64 -4.87
CA TRP A 34 8.51 -6.68 -5.75
C TRP A 34 7.31 -7.31 -5.05
N VAL A 35 6.13 -6.88 -5.40
CA VAL A 35 4.86 -7.37 -4.90
C VAL A 35 3.87 -7.46 -6.06
N VAL A 36 3.21 -8.60 -6.18
CA VAL A 36 2.02 -8.74 -7.03
C VAL A 36 0.80 -8.77 -6.13
N CYS A 37 -0.05 -7.76 -6.24
CA CYS A 37 -1.35 -7.73 -5.59
C CYS A 37 -2.38 -8.33 -6.54
N ALA A 38 -3.06 -9.40 -6.12
CA ALA A 38 -4.06 -10.08 -6.93
C ALA A 38 -5.42 -10.09 -6.25
N LYS A 39 -6.46 -9.68 -6.97
CA LYS A 39 -7.83 -9.80 -6.52
C LYS A 39 -8.32 -11.21 -6.85
N LEU A 40 -8.38 -12.08 -5.85
CA LEU A 40 -8.78 -13.49 -6.00
C LEU A 40 -10.28 -13.72 -5.76
N GLY A 41 -11.01 -12.69 -5.31
CA GLY A 41 -12.42 -12.79 -5.00
C GLY A 41 -13.01 -11.47 -4.54
N ASP A 42 -14.10 -11.56 -3.81
CA ASP A 42 -14.82 -10.43 -3.19
C ASP A 42 -15.05 -10.66 -1.69
N SER A 43 -15.83 -9.81 -1.06
CA SER A 43 -16.13 -9.89 0.38
C SER A 43 -16.85 -11.19 0.81
N THR A 44 -17.38 -11.96 -0.14
CA THR A 44 -18.06 -13.25 0.12
C THR A 44 -17.16 -14.45 -0.13
N THR A 45 -16.02 -14.25 -0.78
CA THR A 45 -15.08 -15.30 -1.13
C THR A 45 -14.25 -15.67 0.10
N PRO A 46 -14.22 -16.95 0.53
CA PRO A 46 -13.34 -17.37 1.62
C PRO A 46 -11.88 -17.12 1.28
N ILE A 47 -11.14 -16.51 2.21
CA ILE A 47 -9.70 -16.29 2.05
C ILE A 47 -8.98 -17.57 2.46
N PRO A 48 -8.34 -18.30 1.53
CA PRO A 48 -7.53 -19.46 1.88
C PRO A 48 -6.31 -19.00 2.69
N HIS A 49 -5.98 -19.77 3.74
CA HIS A 49 -4.78 -19.51 4.57
C HIS A 49 -4.71 -18.08 5.17
N LYS A 50 -5.85 -17.48 5.50
CA LYS A 50 -5.94 -16.09 6.01
C LYS A 50 -5.10 -15.80 7.25
N ASP A 51 -4.76 -16.83 8.01
CA ASP A 51 -4.00 -16.73 9.27
C ASP A 51 -2.53 -17.13 9.10
N ASP A 52 -2.10 -17.48 7.88
CA ASP A 52 -0.72 -17.87 7.59
C ASP A 52 0.07 -16.71 6.97
N TRP A 53 0.79 -15.98 7.82
CA TRP A 53 1.66 -14.85 7.45
C TRP A 53 3.08 -15.28 7.10
N SER A 54 3.36 -16.59 7.04
CA SER A 54 4.65 -17.15 6.69
C SER A 54 4.61 -18.07 5.48
N ARG A 55 3.46 -18.14 4.80
CA ARG A 55 3.27 -19.01 3.65
C ARG A 55 4.23 -18.66 2.52
N ARG A 56 4.99 -19.66 2.07
CA ARG A 56 5.78 -19.55 0.84
C ARG A 56 4.96 -20.04 -0.34
N ALA A 57 5.08 -19.35 -1.46
CA ALA A 57 4.52 -19.76 -2.72
C ALA A 57 5.52 -20.60 -3.52
N ASP A 58 5.04 -21.55 -4.29
CA ASP A 58 5.79 -22.13 -5.39
C ASP A 58 5.87 -21.13 -6.55
N HIS A 59 7.02 -21.11 -7.26
CA HIS A 59 7.20 -20.20 -8.39
C HIS A 59 6.19 -20.44 -9.52
N GLY A 60 5.75 -21.71 -9.72
CA GLY A 60 4.73 -22.07 -10.69
C GLY A 60 3.39 -21.40 -10.35
N GLU A 61 2.98 -21.46 -9.08
CA GLU A 61 1.76 -20.80 -8.58
C GLU A 61 1.77 -19.30 -8.89
N VAL A 62 2.91 -18.64 -8.67
CA VAL A 62 3.04 -17.20 -8.91
C VAL A 62 3.09 -16.89 -10.41
N LEU A 63 3.77 -17.72 -11.21
CA LEU A 63 3.79 -17.57 -12.66
C LEU A 63 2.39 -17.70 -13.27
N GLU A 64 1.60 -18.69 -12.84
CA GLU A 64 0.21 -18.84 -13.28
C GLU A 64 -0.65 -17.63 -12.90
N LEU A 65 -0.38 -17.05 -11.72
CA LEU A 65 -1.11 -15.87 -11.26
C LEU A 65 -0.90 -14.64 -12.16
N VAL A 66 0.28 -14.49 -12.75
CA VAL A 66 0.65 -13.33 -13.57
C VAL A 66 0.50 -13.57 -15.07
N ASP A 67 0.36 -14.82 -15.49
CA ASP A 67 0.30 -15.19 -16.90
C ASP A 67 -0.91 -14.57 -17.61
N GLY A 68 -0.63 -13.84 -18.69
CA GLY A 68 -1.64 -13.13 -19.49
C GLY A 68 -2.32 -11.93 -18.82
N GLU A 69 -2.10 -11.72 -17.51
CA GLU A 69 -2.76 -10.66 -16.72
C GLU A 69 -1.84 -9.48 -16.40
N LEU A 70 -0.53 -9.73 -16.36
CA LEU A 70 0.48 -8.68 -16.13
C LEU A 70 1.51 -8.71 -17.25
N HIS A 71 1.47 -7.70 -18.11
CA HIS A 71 2.45 -7.49 -19.15
C HIS A 71 3.11 -6.12 -19.00
N THR A 72 4.44 -6.07 -19.16
CA THR A 72 5.19 -4.82 -19.17
C THR A 72 6.46 -4.99 -20.00
N ASP A 73 6.71 -4.05 -20.89
CA ASP A 73 7.96 -4.01 -21.68
C ASP A 73 9.16 -3.55 -20.85
N ALA A 74 8.92 -3.02 -19.66
CA ALA A 74 9.97 -2.52 -18.76
C ALA A 74 10.72 -3.63 -18.02
N LEU A 75 10.17 -4.85 -17.96
CA LEU A 75 10.66 -5.93 -17.11
C LEU A 75 10.21 -7.30 -17.61
N ASP A 76 11.12 -8.27 -17.66
CA ASP A 76 10.78 -9.69 -17.77
C ASP A 76 10.31 -10.22 -16.40
N LEU A 77 9.01 -10.12 -16.16
CA LEU A 77 8.39 -10.53 -14.89
C LEU A 77 8.57 -12.04 -14.59
N PRO A 78 8.39 -12.95 -15.56
CA PRO A 78 8.70 -14.36 -15.36
C PRO A 78 10.15 -14.62 -14.95
N ALA A 79 11.11 -13.91 -15.53
CA ALA A 79 12.52 -14.04 -15.16
C ALA A 79 12.78 -13.52 -13.74
N LEU A 80 12.15 -12.42 -13.33
CA LEU A 80 12.22 -11.89 -11.98
C LEU A 80 11.69 -12.89 -10.95
N ILE A 81 10.53 -13.49 -11.21
CA ILE A 81 9.92 -14.50 -10.32
C ILE A 81 10.86 -15.70 -10.15
N ARG A 82 11.37 -16.26 -11.26
CA ARG A 82 12.28 -17.41 -11.22
C ARG A 82 13.63 -17.12 -10.54
N ALA A 83 14.09 -15.86 -10.59
CA ALA A 83 15.33 -15.44 -9.97
C ALA A 83 15.20 -15.13 -8.46
N THR A 84 13.97 -15.07 -7.95
CA THR A 84 13.68 -14.80 -6.53
C THR A 84 13.81 -16.11 -5.75
N GLU A 85 14.62 -16.12 -4.70
CA GLU A 85 14.88 -17.34 -3.90
C GLU A 85 13.61 -17.78 -3.15
N ASP A 86 13.00 -16.86 -2.40
CA ASP A 86 11.79 -17.12 -1.61
C ASP A 86 10.70 -16.12 -1.96
N VAL A 87 9.53 -16.64 -2.32
CA VAL A 87 8.33 -15.83 -2.54
C VAL A 87 7.33 -16.11 -1.42
N PHE A 88 6.82 -15.04 -0.80
CA PHE A 88 5.85 -15.13 0.27
C PHE A 88 4.48 -14.67 -0.20
N VAL A 89 3.43 -15.31 0.32
CA VAL A 89 2.04 -14.94 0.07
C VAL A 89 1.43 -14.42 1.35
N TYR A 90 0.91 -13.20 1.27
CA TYR A 90 0.24 -12.56 2.39
C TYR A 90 -1.22 -12.28 2.04
N PRO A 91 -2.17 -12.53 2.96
CA PRO A 91 -3.54 -12.08 2.75
C PRO A 91 -3.55 -10.55 2.76
N MET A 92 -4.10 -9.93 1.70
CA MET A 92 -4.42 -8.50 1.72
C MET A 92 -5.67 -8.29 2.56
N CYS A 93 -5.50 -7.78 3.77
CA CYS A 93 -6.60 -7.51 4.67
C CYS A 93 -6.47 -6.15 5.32
N ASP A 94 -7.61 -5.54 5.59
CA ASP A 94 -7.77 -4.38 6.44
C ASP A 94 -8.83 -4.67 7.51
N ARG A 95 -9.15 -3.67 8.30
CA ARG A 95 -10.28 -3.71 9.23
C ARG A 95 -11.07 -2.41 9.13
N ASP A 96 -12.35 -2.50 9.46
CA ASP A 96 -13.17 -1.31 9.64
C ASP A 96 -12.57 -0.42 10.75
N PRO A 97 -12.59 0.90 10.54
CA PRO A 97 -12.10 1.85 11.53
C PRO A 97 -12.77 1.63 12.89
N LEU A 98 -11.95 1.50 13.92
CA LEU A 98 -12.43 1.30 15.27
C LEU A 98 -13.13 2.57 15.81
N ALA A 99 -14.15 2.38 16.64
CA ALA A 99 -14.83 3.48 17.30
C ALA A 99 -13.97 4.16 18.38
N GLN A 100 -12.97 3.44 18.91
CA GLN A 100 -12.12 3.91 20.00
C GLN A 100 -10.79 3.15 19.99
N TRP A 101 -9.68 3.83 20.33
CA TRP A 101 -8.34 3.25 20.48
C TRP A 101 -7.86 3.21 21.92
N SER A 102 -8.32 4.15 22.76
CA SER A 102 -7.81 4.35 24.11
C SER A 102 -8.78 3.87 25.18
N PHE A 103 -8.32 3.01 26.09
CA PHE A 103 -9.08 2.39 27.16
C PHE A 103 -8.32 2.55 28.48
N GLY A 104 -8.66 3.57 29.28
CA GLY A 104 -7.91 3.93 30.47
C GLY A 104 -6.45 4.25 30.13
N ARG A 105 -5.51 3.45 30.62
CA ARG A 105 -4.07 3.62 30.41
C ARG A 105 -3.50 2.76 29.26
N VAL A 106 -4.34 2.22 28.41
CA VAL A 106 -3.96 1.43 27.24
C VAL A 106 -4.46 2.12 25.99
N THR A 107 -3.63 2.19 24.95
CA THR A 107 -4.02 2.68 23.64
C THR A 107 -3.45 1.80 22.53
N LEU A 108 -4.07 1.83 21.36
CA LEU A 108 -3.60 1.18 20.14
C LEU A 108 -2.77 2.16 19.29
N LEU A 109 -1.86 1.62 18.46
CA LEU A 109 -0.99 2.38 17.58
C LEU A 109 -0.66 1.56 16.33
N GLY A 110 -0.50 2.20 15.18
CA GLY A 110 -0.11 1.55 13.92
C GLY A 110 -1.09 0.47 13.49
N ASP A 111 -0.59 -0.66 13.01
CA ASP A 111 -1.43 -1.75 12.48
C ASP A 111 -2.38 -2.36 13.52
N ALA A 112 -2.08 -2.22 14.82
CA ALA A 112 -3.01 -2.62 15.86
C ALA A 112 -4.26 -1.72 15.92
N ALA A 113 -4.15 -0.48 15.49
CA ALA A 113 -5.22 0.52 15.49
C ALA A 113 -5.93 0.64 14.13
N HIS A 114 -5.15 0.59 13.04
CA HIS A 114 -5.63 0.88 11.69
C HIS A 114 -4.92 0.03 10.63
N PRO A 115 -5.03 -1.31 10.66
CA PRO A 115 -4.50 -2.13 9.59
C PRO A 115 -5.18 -1.74 8.27
N MET A 116 -4.38 -1.49 7.25
CA MET A 116 -4.84 -0.97 5.98
C MET A 116 -4.21 -1.70 4.80
N TYR A 117 -4.87 -1.70 3.65
CA TYR A 117 -4.27 -2.20 2.43
C TYR A 117 -2.96 -1.45 2.13
N PRO A 118 -1.92 -2.13 1.62
CA PRO A 118 -0.62 -1.52 1.33
C PRO A 118 -0.63 -0.55 0.15
N VAL A 119 -1.80 -0.19 -0.34
CA VAL A 119 -2.03 0.80 -1.39
C VAL A 119 -1.46 2.16 -0.95
N GLY A 120 -0.67 2.80 -1.80
CA GLY A 120 0.00 4.05 -1.48
C GLY A 120 1.13 3.94 -0.46
N SER A 121 1.51 2.73 -0.03
CA SER A 121 2.65 2.44 0.88
C SER A 121 2.64 3.29 2.16
N ASN A 122 1.48 3.49 2.77
CA ASN A 122 1.27 4.53 3.78
C ASN A 122 1.23 4.04 5.24
N GLY A 123 1.02 2.73 5.48
CA GLY A 123 0.83 2.19 6.83
C GLY A 123 1.96 2.54 7.80
N ALA A 124 3.22 2.29 7.40
CA ALA A 124 4.38 2.60 8.23
C ALA A 124 4.52 4.10 8.54
N SER A 125 4.24 4.97 7.56
CA SER A 125 4.27 6.42 7.74
C SER A 125 3.22 6.88 8.74
N GLN A 126 2.01 6.33 8.68
CA GLN A 126 0.96 6.65 9.64
C GLN A 126 1.30 6.17 11.05
N ALA A 127 1.93 4.99 11.19
CA ALA A 127 2.41 4.51 12.48
C ALA A 127 3.49 5.43 13.09
N ILE A 128 4.38 6.01 12.29
CA ILE A 128 5.36 7.00 12.73
C ILE A 128 4.66 8.29 13.21
N LEU A 129 3.66 8.76 12.46
CA LEU A 129 2.86 9.93 12.85
C LEU A 129 2.08 9.68 14.14
N ASP A 130 1.56 8.46 14.33
CA ASP A 130 0.92 8.06 15.59
C ASP A 130 1.91 8.15 16.76
N GLY A 131 3.10 7.58 16.59
CA GLY A 131 4.15 7.62 17.62
C GLY A 131 4.53 9.04 17.99
N ARG A 132 4.61 9.94 17.01
CA ARG A 132 4.88 11.36 17.23
C ARG A 132 3.72 12.03 17.97
N ALA A 133 2.48 11.88 17.51
CA ALA A 133 1.31 12.47 18.15
C ALA A 133 1.15 12.00 19.60
N LEU A 134 1.32 10.68 19.83
CA LEU A 134 1.27 10.11 21.18
C LEU A 134 2.36 10.72 22.09
N ALA A 135 3.60 10.82 21.61
CA ALA A 135 4.69 11.40 22.35
C ALA A 135 4.44 12.87 22.72
N ASP A 136 3.95 13.67 21.77
CA ASP A 136 3.65 15.08 21.97
C ASP A 136 2.52 15.25 23.02
N ARG A 137 1.47 14.41 22.99
CA ARG A 137 0.37 14.43 23.97
C ARG A 137 0.84 14.06 25.38
N LEU A 138 1.71 13.06 25.49
CA LEU A 138 2.29 12.66 26.79
C LEU A 138 3.26 13.72 27.33
N ALA A 139 4.07 14.34 26.48
CA ALA A 139 5.02 15.37 26.85
C ALA A 139 4.34 16.69 27.31
N ALA A 140 3.12 16.95 26.87
CA ALA A 140 2.34 18.11 27.30
C ALA A 140 1.98 18.08 28.79
N GLY A 141 2.14 16.93 29.44
CA GLY A 141 1.86 16.73 30.88
C GLY A 141 0.37 16.53 31.19
N GLY A 142 0.07 16.32 32.47
CA GLY A 142 -1.29 16.05 32.94
C GLY A 142 -1.60 14.56 33.08
N PRO A 143 -2.87 14.19 33.29
CA PRO A 143 -3.29 12.80 33.40
C PRO A 143 -3.02 12.01 32.12
N VAL A 144 -2.39 10.84 32.26
CA VAL A 144 -2.05 9.98 31.11
C VAL A 144 -3.28 9.61 30.29
N GLU A 145 -4.38 9.29 30.95
CA GLU A 145 -5.64 8.91 30.32
C GLU A 145 -6.18 10.04 29.40
N ALA A 146 -6.03 11.29 29.82
CA ALA A 146 -6.43 12.45 29.01
C ALA A 146 -5.51 12.62 27.78
N ALA A 147 -4.21 12.39 27.93
CA ALA A 147 -3.26 12.40 26.82
C ALA A 147 -3.58 11.32 25.78
N LEU A 148 -3.90 10.08 26.23
CA LEU A 148 -4.28 8.98 25.35
C LEU A 148 -5.60 9.26 24.61
N GLN A 149 -6.58 9.83 25.28
CA GLN A 149 -7.84 10.23 24.64
C GLN A 149 -7.63 11.34 23.60
N ALA A 150 -6.77 12.31 23.89
CA ALA A 150 -6.45 13.39 22.95
C ALA A 150 -5.70 12.84 21.70
N TYR A 151 -4.80 11.89 21.88
CA TYR A 151 -4.15 11.15 20.79
C TYR A 151 -5.18 10.40 19.92
N ASP A 152 -6.07 9.61 20.53
CA ASP A 152 -7.14 8.88 19.87
C ASP A 152 -8.03 9.83 19.05
N ALA A 153 -8.48 10.93 19.66
CA ALA A 153 -9.33 11.91 19.01
C ALA A 153 -8.67 12.59 17.78
N GLU A 154 -7.36 12.73 17.79
CA GLU A 154 -6.58 13.30 16.69
C GLU A 154 -6.35 12.30 15.56
N ARG A 155 -5.81 11.12 15.92
CA ARG A 155 -5.26 10.20 14.93
C ARG A 155 -6.28 9.26 14.32
N ARG A 156 -7.22 8.78 15.11
CA ARG A 156 -8.25 7.82 14.67
C ARG A 156 -9.06 8.30 13.46
N PRO A 157 -9.64 9.52 13.43
CA PRO A 157 -10.39 9.97 12.25
C PRO A 157 -9.47 10.17 11.03
N ALA A 158 -8.24 10.62 11.21
CA ALA A 158 -7.29 10.82 10.12
C ALA A 158 -6.93 9.50 9.44
N THR A 159 -6.60 8.46 10.22
CA THR A 159 -6.26 7.14 9.67
C THR A 159 -7.49 6.40 9.12
N ALA A 160 -8.67 6.60 9.71
CA ALA A 160 -9.93 6.05 9.18
C ALA A 160 -10.17 6.55 7.74
N ALA A 161 -9.97 7.83 7.48
CA ALA A 161 -10.10 8.40 6.13
C ALA A 161 -9.11 7.77 5.14
N ILE A 162 -7.89 7.44 5.57
CA ILE A 162 -6.89 6.76 4.73
C ILE A 162 -7.30 5.31 4.45
N VAL A 163 -7.79 4.56 5.44
CA VAL A 163 -8.31 3.20 5.25
C VAL A 163 -9.41 3.20 4.18
N GLU A 164 -10.35 4.13 4.27
CA GLU A 164 -11.44 4.26 3.28
C GLU A 164 -10.93 4.65 1.88
N ALA A 165 -9.93 5.52 1.80
CA ALA A 165 -9.32 5.91 0.54
C ALA A 165 -8.55 4.74 -0.10
N ASN A 166 -7.84 3.93 0.71
CA ASN A 166 -7.11 2.75 0.22
C ASN A 166 -8.07 1.67 -0.34
N ARG A 167 -9.25 1.51 0.25
CA ARG A 167 -10.31 0.63 -0.27
C ARG A 167 -10.80 1.05 -1.66
N LYS A 168 -10.68 2.33 -1.99
CA LYS A 168 -11.03 2.91 -3.30
C LYS A 168 -9.85 2.98 -4.28
N GLY A 169 -8.75 2.32 -3.96
CA GLY A 169 -7.56 2.29 -4.81
C GLY A 169 -6.46 3.30 -4.43
N GLY A 170 -6.73 4.24 -3.53
CA GLY A 170 -5.73 5.23 -3.11
C GLY A 170 -5.08 5.96 -4.29
N PRO A 171 -3.77 6.24 -4.26
CA PRO A 171 -3.08 6.88 -5.37
C PRO A 171 -2.93 5.98 -6.60
N GLU A 172 -3.06 4.65 -6.43
CA GLU A 172 -3.03 3.66 -7.51
C GLU A 172 -4.34 3.64 -8.30
N GLY A 173 -5.37 4.34 -7.84
CA GLY A 173 -6.61 4.58 -8.56
C GLY A 173 -6.43 5.24 -9.93
N VAL A 174 -5.27 5.86 -10.20
CA VAL A 174 -4.93 6.35 -11.54
C VAL A 174 -4.87 5.21 -12.57
N ILE A 175 -4.43 4.02 -12.18
CA ILE A 175 -4.35 2.85 -13.04
C ILE A 175 -5.77 2.39 -13.37
N ASP A 176 -6.60 2.25 -12.34
CA ASP A 176 -8.00 1.83 -12.48
C ASP A 176 -8.79 2.84 -13.34
N PHE A 177 -8.55 4.13 -13.14
CA PHE A 177 -9.16 5.20 -13.91
C PHE A 177 -8.81 5.15 -15.41
N VAL A 178 -7.55 4.83 -15.73
CA VAL A 178 -7.11 4.69 -17.13
C VAL A 178 -7.67 3.41 -17.76
N GLU A 179 -7.65 2.29 -17.02
CA GLU A 179 -8.19 1.01 -17.50
C GLU A 179 -9.69 1.09 -17.77
N GLU A 180 -10.46 1.78 -16.92
CA GLU A 180 -11.89 1.98 -17.12
C GLU A 180 -12.20 2.73 -18.43
N ARG A 181 -11.34 3.70 -18.81
CA ARG A 181 -11.52 4.49 -20.03
C ARG A 181 -10.97 3.83 -21.28
N ALA A 182 -9.96 2.98 -21.15
CA ALA A 182 -9.29 2.31 -22.25
C ALA A 182 -9.03 0.82 -21.93
N PRO A 183 -10.08 0.00 -21.76
CA PRO A 183 -9.95 -1.42 -21.39
C PRO A 183 -9.22 -2.26 -22.44
N GLU A 184 -9.23 -1.82 -23.71
CA GLU A 184 -8.54 -2.48 -24.81
C GLU A 184 -7.07 -1.98 -24.99
N GLY A 185 -6.60 -1.13 -24.08
CA GLY A 185 -5.30 -0.49 -24.16
C GLY A 185 -5.31 0.84 -24.91
N PHE A 186 -4.18 1.53 -24.93
CA PHE A 186 -4.01 2.83 -25.56
C PHE A 186 -2.59 3.00 -26.12
N SER A 187 -2.45 3.88 -27.11
CA SER A 187 -1.16 4.30 -27.66
C SER A 187 -0.75 5.71 -27.20
N ASP A 188 -1.70 6.50 -26.72
CA ASP A 188 -1.51 7.87 -26.23
C ASP A 188 -2.31 8.07 -24.95
N LEU A 189 -1.61 8.25 -23.83
CA LEU A 189 -2.22 8.43 -22.53
C LEU A 189 -3.00 9.75 -22.44
N ASP A 190 -2.50 10.83 -23.06
CA ASP A 190 -3.15 12.14 -23.01
C ASP A 190 -4.50 12.15 -23.73
N ALA A 191 -4.71 11.21 -24.66
CA ALA A 191 -6.02 11.00 -25.29
C ALA A 191 -7.03 10.27 -24.40
N VAL A 192 -6.56 9.51 -23.41
CA VAL A 192 -7.40 8.74 -22.46
C VAL A 192 -7.73 9.55 -21.22
N ALA A 193 -6.73 10.22 -20.66
CA ALA A 193 -6.82 10.93 -19.41
C ALA A 193 -5.94 12.20 -19.43
N ALA A 194 -6.53 13.34 -19.16
CA ALA A 194 -5.77 14.57 -19.08
C ALA A 194 -4.75 14.51 -17.92
N PRO A 195 -3.52 15.03 -18.11
CA PRO A 195 -2.50 15.01 -17.04
C PRO A 195 -2.98 15.63 -15.72
N ASP A 196 -3.88 16.61 -15.76
CA ASP A 196 -4.42 17.25 -14.57
C ASP A 196 -5.40 16.33 -13.81
N GLU A 197 -6.18 15.48 -14.51
CA GLU A 197 -7.04 14.48 -13.89
C GLU A 197 -6.21 13.46 -13.10
N LEU A 198 -5.12 12.96 -13.71
CA LEU A 198 -4.24 11.99 -13.07
C LEU A 198 -3.51 12.61 -11.86
N ARG A 199 -3.03 13.86 -12.00
CA ARG A 199 -2.42 14.60 -10.90
C ARG A 199 -3.39 14.87 -9.75
N ALA A 200 -4.67 15.12 -10.05
CA ALA A 200 -5.68 15.34 -9.02
C ALA A 200 -5.90 14.10 -8.16
N ILE A 201 -6.01 12.91 -8.75
CA ILE A 201 -6.19 11.65 -8.01
C ILE A 201 -5.03 11.44 -7.02
N VAL A 202 -3.80 11.58 -7.48
CA VAL A 202 -2.61 11.40 -6.63
C VAL A 202 -2.51 12.51 -5.57
N GLY A 203 -2.74 13.76 -5.97
CA GLY A 203 -2.65 14.92 -5.09
C GLY A 203 -3.69 14.92 -3.98
N ASP A 204 -4.92 14.49 -4.27
CA ASP A 204 -5.98 14.35 -3.28
C ASP A 204 -5.59 13.33 -2.20
N TYR A 205 -5.03 12.20 -2.62
CA TYR A 205 -4.53 11.20 -1.69
C TYR A 205 -3.33 11.71 -0.88
N GLN A 206 -2.38 12.40 -1.50
CA GLN A 206 -1.22 12.97 -0.80
C GLN A 206 -1.64 13.98 0.28
N ARG A 207 -2.65 14.82 0.00
CA ARG A 207 -3.21 15.74 0.99
C ARG A 207 -3.87 15.00 2.14
N LEU A 208 -4.68 13.98 1.84
CA LEU A 208 -5.33 13.14 2.84
C LEU A 208 -4.32 12.45 3.75
N ALA A 209 -3.25 11.94 3.17
CA ALA A 209 -2.20 11.18 3.87
C ALA A 209 -1.18 12.08 4.62
N GLY A 210 -1.26 13.40 4.45
CA GLY A 210 -0.34 14.35 5.10
C GLY A 210 1.01 14.49 4.42
N PHE A 211 1.12 14.17 3.12
CA PHE A 211 2.37 14.22 2.35
C PHE A 211 2.35 15.29 1.24
N ALA A 212 1.31 16.11 1.15
CA ALA A 212 1.31 17.19 0.20
C ALA A 212 2.47 18.15 0.54
N PRO A 213 3.30 18.56 -0.45
CA PRO A 213 4.28 19.59 -0.21
C PRO A 213 3.56 20.86 0.27
N GLU A 214 4.11 21.48 1.32
CA GLU A 214 3.70 22.82 1.71
C GLU A 214 3.96 23.73 0.52
N GLY A 215 2.91 24.40 -0.01
CA GLY A 215 2.96 25.26 -1.17
C GLY A 215 3.74 26.56 -0.95
#